data_c7aad508554fdeabe931c519f90d0a8d
#
_entry.id   c7aad508554fdeabe931c519f90d0a8d
#
_cell.length_a   1.000
_cell.length_b   1.000
_cell.length_c   1.000
_cell.angle_alpha   90.00
_cell.angle_beta   90.00
_cell.angle_gamma   90.00
#
_symmetry.space_group_name_H-M   'P 1'
#
loop_
_entity.id
_entity.type
_entity.pdbx_description
1 polymer ?
#
loop_
_entity_poly.entity_id
_entity_poly.type
_entity_poly.pdbx_seq_one_letter_code
_entity_poly.pdbx_strand_id
1 'polypeptide(L)'
;MPKSKSEQLYRQARKVLSGGVSRNTVFRKPYPNYANSASGCYITDVEGTKRIDFANNMAALIHGHAFPPVIEAVIEQLQKGTAYTLASEIELEFAKHLIKRVESLERIRFVNSGTEAVMAMIKASRAYTGRSKIAKAEGTYHGTYDFAEVSQTANPSNWGDINEPSSVLLAHGTPPCVSKDVIIYPYNDIEHTLAILDKQADEIACVIIDPVPHRVGLMPGDKDFIKAIYDWTRKNGALMVFDEVITFRVNYGGAQQNYEVKPDLTSLGKIIGGGFPVGAVAGRAEVMKVFDPHEKNLLLPHSGTFSANPITMSAGYTAMKYFNRNAVKKLNALTDKATNQIKEAIKMANVPVSITGAGSMFRLHLRETPPKSYREAYQDKEHAELVKKLLDYMYNDEKILMINTFSCMLSTAIQQNEIDQLSSGLLRAFNKFKPEIDKLSKK
;
A
#
# COMPACT_ATOMS: atom_id res chain seq x y z
N MET A 1 0.81 -14.27 -38.13
CA MET A 1 1.54 -14.92 -37.03
C MET A 1 0.54 -15.64 -36.13
N PRO A 2 0.83 -16.81 -35.60
CA PRO A 2 -0.05 -17.45 -34.64
C PRO A 2 -0.21 -16.55 -33.42
N LYS A 3 -1.44 -16.51 -32.86
CA LYS A 3 -1.75 -15.70 -31.68
C LYS A 3 -0.98 -16.22 -30.47
N SER A 4 -0.44 -15.33 -29.63
CA SER A 4 0.21 -15.73 -28.38
C SER A 4 -0.77 -16.49 -27.46
N LYS A 5 -0.26 -17.31 -26.56
CA LYS A 5 -1.07 -18.05 -25.60
C LYS A 5 -1.83 -17.10 -24.67
N SER A 6 -1.20 -15.99 -24.25
CA SER A 6 -1.83 -14.95 -23.44
C SER A 6 -3.00 -14.30 -24.20
N GLU A 7 -2.88 -14.01 -25.50
CA GLU A 7 -3.99 -13.49 -26.30
C GLU A 7 -5.17 -14.47 -26.37
N GLN A 8 -4.88 -15.75 -26.58
CA GLN A 8 -5.89 -16.80 -26.62
C GLN A 8 -6.63 -16.93 -25.29
N LEU A 9 -5.90 -16.95 -24.17
CA LEU A 9 -6.46 -16.99 -22.81
C LEU A 9 -7.31 -15.75 -22.53
N TYR A 10 -6.85 -14.57 -22.89
CA TYR A 10 -7.59 -13.33 -22.66
C TYR A 10 -8.91 -13.29 -23.46
N ARG A 11 -8.90 -13.77 -24.70
CA ARG A 11 -10.15 -13.89 -25.50
C ARG A 11 -11.18 -14.81 -24.84
N GLN A 12 -10.74 -15.89 -24.21
CA GLN A 12 -11.62 -16.77 -23.44
C GLN A 12 -12.08 -16.11 -22.13
N ALA A 13 -11.14 -15.48 -21.39
CA ALA A 13 -11.42 -14.80 -20.13
C ALA A 13 -12.48 -13.69 -20.29
N ARG A 14 -12.46 -12.93 -21.40
CA ARG A 14 -13.46 -11.90 -21.69
C ARG A 14 -14.90 -12.41 -21.81
N LYS A 15 -15.08 -13.70 -22.02
CA LYS A 15 -16.42 -14.30 -22.10
C LYS A 15 -17.03 -14.61 -20.73
N VAL A 16 -16.18 -14.72 -19.69
CA VAL A 16 -16.59 -15.18 -18.35
C VAL A 16 -16.16 -14.26 -17.21
N LEU A 17 -15.19 -13.38 -17.44
CA LEU A 17 -14.72 -12.38 -16.48
C LEU A 17 -15.03 -10.97 -16.98
N SER A 18 -15.56 -10.12 -16.14
CA SER A 18 -15.78 -8.72 -16.45
C SER A 18 -14.47 -8.04 -16.85
N GLY A 19 -14.37 -7.56 -18.10
CA GLY A 19 -13.15 -7.02 -18.67
C GLY A 19 -12.01 -8.04 -18.91
N GLY A 20 -12.26 -9.34 -18.67
CA GLY A 20 -11.29 -10.44 -18.85
C GLY A 20 -10.27 -10.58 -17.71
N VAL A 21 -10.38 -9.79 -16.64
CA VAL A 21 -9.53 -9.83 -15.45
C VAL A 21 -10.31 -9.41 -14.21
N SER A 22 -10.01 -10.00 -13.05
CA SER A 22 -10.62 -9.59 -11.77
C SER A 22 -9.92 -8.38 -11.13
N ARG A 23 -8.73 -8.01 -11.60
CA ARG A 23 -7.92 -6.91 -11.06
C ARG A 23 -7.48 -5.98 -12.19
N ASN A 24 -7.94 -4.73 -12.15
CA ASN A 24 -7.54 -3.71 -13.14
C ASN A 24 -6.02 -3.45 -13.14
N THR A 25 -5.36 -3.65 -12.00
CA THR A 25 -3.91 -3.45 -11.87
C THR A 25 -3.04 -4.43 -12.66
N VAL A 26 -3.58 -5.57 -13.10
CA VAL A 26 -2.86 -6.54 -13.94
C VAL A 26 -3.17 -6.37 -15.43
N PHE A 27 -4.14 -5.52 -15.77
CA PHE A 27 -4.50 -5.27 -17.15
C PHE A 27 -3.42 -4.47 -17.90
N ARG A 28 -3.01 -4.97 -19.08
CA ARG A 28 -2.15 -4.29 -20.05
C ARG A 28 -2.78 -4.34 -21.43
N LYS A 29 -2.62 -3.28 -22.22
CA LYS A 29 -3.07 -3.25 -23.61
C LYS A 29 -2.01 -3.90 -24.52
N PRO A 30 -2.38 -4.64 -25.54
CA PRO A 30 -3.75 -4.99 -25.96
C PRO A 30 -4.42 -6.10 -25.13
N TYR A 31 -3.65 -6.88 -24.38
CA TYR A 31 -4.09 -7.93 -23.44
C TYR A 31 -3.04 -8.14 -22.36
N PRO A 32 -3.42 -8.63 -21.16
CA PRO A 32 -2.46 -8.95 -20.12
C PRO A 32 -1.66 -10.21 -20.45
N ASN A 33 -0.39 -10.29 -20.01
CA ASN A 33 0.31 -11.56 -19.97
C ASN A 33 -0.25 -12.43 -18.83
N TYR A 34 -0.27 -13.74 -19.06
CA TYR A 34 -0.69 -14.71 -18.05
C TYR A 34 0.54 -15.33 -17.39
N ALA A 35 0.59 -15.30 -16.07
CA ALA A 35 1.65 -15.94 -15.30
C ALA A 35 1.51 -17.46 -15.38
N ASN A 36 2.64 -18.16 -15.54
CA ASN A 36 2.74 -19.62 -15.45
C ASN A 36 3.28 -20.04 -14.06
N SER A 37 4.36 -19.40 -13.62
CA SER A 37 5.00 -19.68 -12.34
C SER A 37 5.79 -18.49 -11.83
N ALA A 38 6.12 -18.49 -10.54
CA ALA A 38 6.99 -17.49 -9.95
C ALA A 38 7.82 -18.10 -8.80
N SER A 39 9.08 -17.67 -8.66
CA SER A 39 9.98 -18.10 -7.60
C SER A 39 11.03 -17.03 -7.32
N GLY A 40 11.35 -16.80 -6.05
CA GLY A 40 12.25 -15.73 -5.62
C GLY A 40 11.76 -14.38 -6.10
N CYS A 41 12.59 -13.62 -6.80
CA CYS A 41 12.23 -12.34 -7.38
C CYS A 41 11.78 -12.41 -8.85
N TYR A 42 11.46 -13.61 -9.37
CA TYR A 42 11.15 -13.81 -10.78
C TYR A 42 9.73 -14.33 -10.99
N ILE A 43 9.09 -13.83 -12.05
CA ILE A 43 7.83 -14.33 -12.58
C ILE A 43 8.01 -14.78 -14.03
N THR A 44 7.48 -15.94 -14.39
CA THR A 44 7.53 -16.49 -15.75
C THR A 44 6.11 -16.55 -16.33
N ASP A 45 5.91 -15.97 -17.51
CA ASP A 45 4.62 -16.02 -18.19
C ASP A 45 4.41 -17.33 -18.98
N VAL A 46 3.21 -17.50 -19.53
CA VAL A 46 2.84 -18.71 -20.30
C VAL A 46 3.56 -18.84 -21.64
N GLU A 47 4.22 -17.78 -22.10
CA GLU A 47 5.13 -17.78 -23.24
C GLU A 47 6.56 -18.19 -22.86
N GLY A 48 6.85 -18.41 -21.58
CA GLY A 48 8.17 -18.75 -21.06
C GLY A 48 9.08 -17.54 -20.80
N THR A 49 8.57 -16.31 -20.94
CA THR A 49 9.36 -15.10 -20.65
C THR A 49 9.50 -14.89 -19.16
N LYS A 50 10.74 -14.91 -18.67
CA LYS A 50 11.09 -14.64 -17.28
C LYS A 50 11.36 -13.15 -17.07
N ARG A 51 10.76 -12.56 -16.00
CA ARG A 51 10.95 -11.14 -15.63
C ARG A 51 11.33 -11.01 -14.17
N ILE A 52 12.14 -9.99 -13.85
CA ILE A 52 12.38 -9.57 -12.46
C ILE A 52 11.16 -8.83 -11.97
N ASP A 53 10.61 -9.23 -10.82
CA ASP A 53 9.41 -8.62 -10.23
C ASP A 53 9.78 -7.64 -9.11
N PHE A 54 9.81 -6.34 -9.44
CA PHE A 54 9.90 -5.26 -8.47
C PHE A 54 8.53 -4.73 -8.01
N ALA A 55 7.43 -5.33 -8.47
CA ALA A 55 6.09 -4.99 -8.00
C ALA A 55 5.67 -5.83 -6.78
N ASN A 56 6.19 -7.07 -6.67
CA ASN A 56 5.95 -7.99 -5.56
C ASN A 56 4.47 -8.09 -5.17
N ASN A 57 3.60 -8.30 -6.17
CA ASN A 57 2.14 -8.29 -6.03
C ASN A 57 1.64 -7.06 -5.26
N MET A 58 1.98 -5.87 -5.72
CA MET A 58 1.63 -4.59 -5.08
C MET A 58 2.08 -4.52 -3.62
N ALA A 59 3.38 -4.80 -3.40
CA ALA A 59 4.05 -4.77 -2.10
C ALA A 59 3.68 -5.89 -1.11
N ALA A 60 2.96 -6.93 -1.52
CA ALA A 60 2.51 -7.97 -0.61
C ALA A 60 3.57 -9.05 -0.32
N LEU A 61 4.53 -9.26 -1.22
CA LEU A 61 5.50 -10.37 -1.14
C LEU A 61 6.85 -9.89 -0.59
N ILE A 62 6.98 -9.77 0.73
CA ILE A 62 8.22 -9.26 1.33
C ILE A 62 9.43 -10.18 1.12
N HIS A 63 9.19 -11.50 0.98
CA HIS A 63 10.23 -12.49 0.72
C HIS A 63 10.29 -12.95 -0.75
N GLY A 64 9.52 -12.28 -1.65
CA GLY A 64 9.37 -12.73 -3.03
C GLY A 64 8.40 -13.90 -3.15
N HIS A 65 8.45 -14.55 -4.31
CA HIS A 65 7.55 -15.64 -4.68
C HIS A 65 8.02 -16.98 -4.11
N ALA A 66 7.07 -17.82 -3.73
CA ALA A 66 7.28 -19.20 -3.29
C ALA A 66 8.42 -19.32 -2.26
N PHE A 67 8.44 -18.46 -1.25
CA PHE A 67 9.47 -18.47 -0.20
C PHE A 67 9.42 -19.80 0.57
N PRO A 68 10.49 -20.64 0.52
CA PRO A 68 10.43 -22.02 0.98
C PRO A 68 9.90 -22.18 2.42
N PRO A 69 10.34 -21.39 3.43
CA PRO A 69 9.84 -21.57 4.79
C PRO A 69 8.33 -21.35 4.91
N VAL A 70 7.75 -20.42 4.13
CA VAL A 70 6.31 -20.17 4.12
C VAL A 70 5.59 -21.32 3.43
N ILE A 71 6.11 -21.81 2.31
CA ILE A 71 5.50 -22.94 1.58
C ILE A 71 5.47 -24.20 2.46
N GLU A 72 6.57 -24.51 3.16
CA GLU A 72 6.66 -25.64 4.08
C GLU A 72 5.63 -25.52 5.23
N ALA A 73 5.55 -24.37 5.89
CA ALA A 73 4.58 -24.13 6.95
C ALA A 73 3.13 -24.26 6.47
N VAL A 74 2.85 -23.82 5.25
CA VAL A 74 1.51 -23.92 4.65
C VAL A 74 1.17 -25.38 4.32
N ILE A 75 2.12 -26.17 3.77
CA ILE A 75 1.92 -27.60 3.47
C ILE A 75 1.64 -28.36 4.77
N GLU A 76 2.39 -28.09 5.83
CA GLU A 76 2.14 -28.71 7.15
C GLU A 76 0.74 -28.35 7.69
N GLN A 77 0.33 -27.08 7.57
CA GLN A 77 -0.98 -26.65 8.03
C GLN A 77 -2.13 -27.23 7.17
N LEU A 78 -1.93 -27.40 5.86
CA LEU A 78 -2.92 -28.02 4.95
C LEU A 78 -3.29 -29.45 5.41
N GLN A 79 -2.34 -30.20 5.94
CA GLN A 79 -2.58 -31.55 6.48
C GLN A 79 -3.43 -31.55 7.76
N LYS A 80 -3.50 -30.40 8.47
CA LYS A 80 -4.29 -30.24 9.70
C LYS A 80 -5.66 -29.60 9.44
N GLY A 81 -5.89 -29.08 8.23
CA GLY A 81 -7.11 -28.38 7.81
C GLY A 81 -6.91 -26.93 7.46
N THR A 82 -7.86 -26.36 6.73
CA THR A 82 -7.77 -25.05 6.09
C THR A 82 -8.58 -23.95 6.77
N ALA A 83 -9.65 -24.33 7.46
CA ALA A 83 -10.56 -23.41 8.16
C ALA A 83 -11.27 -24.16 9.31
N TYR A 84 -11.46 -23.49 10.43
CA TYR A 84 -12.04 -24.07 11.63
C TYR A 84 -13.22 -23.25 12.13
N THR A 85 -14.22 -23.93 12.72
CA THR A 85 -15.29 -23.28 13.52
C THR A 85 -14.82 -22.99 14.96
N LEU A 86 -13.58 -23.36 15.29
CA LEU A 86 -12.93 -23.15 16.58
C LEU A 86 -11.75 -22.19 16.41
N ALA A 87 -11.39 -21.50 17.50
CA ALA A 87 -10.15 -20.73 17.56
C ALA A 87 -8.91 -21.63 17.37
N SER A 88 -7.83 -21.09 16.83
CA SER A 88 -6.59 -21.82 16.58
C SER A 88 -5.42 -21.25 17.39
N GLU A 89 -4.50 -22.13 17.82
CA GLU A 89 -3.28 -21.70 18.53
C GLU A 89 -2.41 -20.79 17.67
N ILE A 90 -2.32 -21.06 16.36
CA ILE A 90 -1.50 -20.27 15.44
C ILE A 90 -1.99 -18.83 15.31
N GLU A 91 -3.29 -18.56 15.43
CA GLU A 91 -3.83 -17.20 15.52
C GLU A 91 -3.26 -16.46 16.73
N LEU A 92 -3.27 -17.11 17.91
CA LEU A 92 -2.75 -16.54 19.14
C LEU A 92 -1.23 -16.25 19.03
N GLU A 93 -0.47 -17.21 18.52
CA GLU A 93 0.98 -17.05 18.37
C GLU A 93 1.34 -15.95 17.37
N PHE A 94 0.58 -15.83 16.28
CA PHE A 94 0.79 -14.75 15.33
C PHE A 94 0.41 -13.37 15.91
N ALA A 95 -0.71 -13.30 16.64
CA ALA A 95 -1.11 -12.08 17.35
C ALA A 95 -0.02 -11.60 18.32
N LYS A 96 0.49 -12.51 19.19
CA LYS A 96 1.59 -12.21 20.11
C LYS A 96 2.83 -11.70 19.38
N HIS A 97 3.18 -12.33 18.25
CA HIS A 97 4.34 -11.94 17.45
C HIS A 97 4.21 -10.52 16.89
N LEU A 98 3.05 -10.15 16.34
CA LEU A 98 2.81 -8.80 15.80
C LEU A 98 2.79 -7.74 16.90
N ILE A 99 2.09 -7.99 18.01
CA ILE A 99 2.04 -7.09 19.16
C ILE A 99 3.45 -6.82 19.71
N LYS A 100 4.27 -7.87 19.85
CA LYS A 100 5.65 -7.72 20.34
C LYS A 100 6.54 -6.84 19.43
N ARG A 101 6.19 -6.70 18.14
CA ARG A 101 6.97 -5.88 17.20
C ARG A 101 6.74 -4.39 17.37
N VAL A 102 5.56 -3.99 17.82
CA VAL A 102 5.04 -2.61 17.72
C VAL A 102 4.45 -2.18 19.06
N GLU A 103 5.00 -1.16 19.65
CA GLU A 103 4.65 -0.70 21.00
C GLU A 103 3.20 -0.18 21.10
N SER A 104 2.64 0.39 20.01
CA SER A 104 1.27 0.90 19.99
C SER A 104 0.19 -0.18 19.86
N LEU A 105 0.57 -1.44 19.58
CA LEU A 105 -0.37 -2.54 19.40
C LEU A 105 -0.53 -3.33 20.70
N GLU A 106 -1.66 -3.16 21.39
CA GLU A 106 -1.99 -3.89 22.63
C GLU A 106 -2.96 -5.03 22.37
N ARG A 107 -3.84 -4.89 21.38
CA ARG A 107 -4.81 -5.89 20.91
C ARG A 107 -4.86 -5.91 19.39
N ILE A 108 -5.23 -7.06 18.82
CA ILE A 108 -5.33 -7.25 17.36
C ILE A 108 -6.57 -8.08 17.03
N ARG A 109 -7.15 -7.81 15.85
CA ARG A 109 -8.22 -8.60 15.25
C ARG A 109 -7.93 -8.80 13.76
N PHE A 110 -7.87 -10.07 13.32
CA PHE A 110 -7.61 -10.42 11.94
C PHE A 110 -8.86 -10.37 11.08
N VAL A 111 -8.65 -10.01 9.81
CA VAL A 111 -9.61 -9.98 8.71
C VAL A 111 -8.93 -10.49 7.43
N ASN A 112 -9.61 -10.47 6.27
CA ASN A 112 -9.09 -11.11 5.05
C ASN A 112 -8.42 -10.16 4.05
N SER A 113 -8.51 -8.87 4.26
CA SER A 113 -7.91 -7.87 3.36
C SER A 113 -7.59 -6.57 4.07
N GLY A 114 -6.70 -5.75 3.46
CA GLY A 114 -6.44 -4.39 3.93
C GLY A 114 -7.70 -3.51 3.86
N THR A 115 -8.58 -3.71 2.88
CA THR A 115 -9.87 -3.02 2.80
C THR A 115 -10.75 -3.32 4.03
N GLU A 116 -10.88 -4.60 4.40
CA GLU A 116 -11.62 -4.98 5.61
C GLU A 116 -10.96 -4.40 6.88
N ALA A 117 -9.63 -4.38 6.95
CA ALA A 117 -8.89 -3.82 8.08
C ALA A 117 -9.18 -2.32 8.24
N VAL A 118 -9.11 -1.53 7.17
CA VAL A 118 -9.43 -0.10 7.20
C VAL A 118 -10.91 0.13 7.49
N MET A 119 -11.81 -0.66 6.91
CA MET A 119 -13.24 -0.57 7.21
C MET A 119 -13.51 -0.84 8.70
N ALA A 120 -12.89 -1.89 9.27
CA ALA A 120 -13.02 -2.20 10.69
C ALA A 120 -12.42 -1.10 11.58
N MET A 121 -11.28 -0.51 11.17
CA MET A 121 -10.63 0.60 11.87
C MET A 121 -11.51 1.85 11.90
N ILE A 122 -12.12 2.24 10.78
CA ILE A 122 -13.07 3.37 10.70
C ILE A 122 -14.30 3.11 11.58
N LYS A 123 -14.89 1.90 11.47
CA LYS A 123 -16.06 1.52 12.27
C LYS A 123 -15.74 1.50 13.77
N ALA A 124 -14.57 1.00 14.16
CA ALA A 124 -14.12 1.01 15.55
C ALA A 124 -13.91 2.43 16.08
N SER A 125 -13.34 3.33 15.27
CA SER A 125 -13.16 4.73 15.64
C SER A 125 -14.52 5.42 15.89
N ARG A 126 -15.48 5.20 15.01
CA ARG A 126 -16.86 5.71 15.16
C ARG A 126 -17.55 5.13 16.38
N ALA A 127 -17.46 3.83 16.59
CA ALA A 127 -18.08 3.15 17.73
C ALA A 127 -17.50 3.61 19.07
N TYR A 128 -16.19 3.84 19.14
CA TYR A 128 -15.50 4.29 20.35
C TYR A 128 -15.81 5.75 20.69
N THR A 129 -15.79 6.65 19.70
CA THR A 129 -15.98 8.09 19.92
C THR A 129 -17.43 8.54 19.91
N GLY A 130 -18.34 7.75 19.33
CA GLY A 130 -19.74 8.15 19.07
C GLY A 130 -19.88 9.16 17.94
N ARG A 131 -18.81 9.48 17.20
CA ARG A 131 -18.77 10.48 16.12
C ARG A 131 -18.85 9.82 14.75
N SER A 132 -19.39 10.53 13.74
CA SER A 132 -19.61 9.97 12.40
C SER A 132 -18.50 10.29 11.39
N LYS A 133 -17.88 11.47 11.48
CA LYS A 133 -16.94 11.96 10.46
C LYS A 133 -15.55 11.37 10.61
N ILE A 134 -14.89 11.22 9.48
CA ILE A 134 -13.47 10.86 9.40
C ILE A 134 -12.72 11.91 8.60
N ALA A 135 -11.44 12.11 8.90
CA ALA A 135 -10.56 12.94 8.10
C ALA A 135 -9.46 12.08 7.44
N LYS A 136 -9.17 12.32 6.17
CA LYS A 136 -8.12 11.63 5.42
C LYS A 136 -7.39 12.58 4.46
N ALA A 137 -6.14 12.29 4.14
CA ALA A 137 -5.40 13.11 3.20
C ALA A 137 -5.89 12.95 1.76
N GLU A 138 -5.86 14.06 1.00
CA GLU A 138 -6.18 14.11 -0.42
C GLU A 138 -5.32 13.09 -1.21
N GLY A 139 -5.94 12.36 -2.13
CA GLY A 139 -5.28 11.38 -3.00
C GLY A 139 -4.86 10.08 -2.35
N THR A 140 -4.98 9.91 -1.03
CA THR A 140 -4.60 8.67 -0.36
C THR A 140 -5.56 7.52 -0.65
N TYR A 141 -5.00 6.30 -0.75
CA TYR A 141 -5.74 5.06 -0.98
C TYR A 141 -5.80 4.22 0.27
N HIS A 142 -7.00 3.90 0.72
CA HIS A 142 -7.24 3.12 1.93
C HIS A 142 -8.19 1.92 1.70
N GLY A 143 -8.12 1.30 0.52
CA GLY A 143 -9.02 0.21 0.13
C GLY A 143 -10.27 0.68 -0.60
N THR A 144 -11.28 -0.19 -0.69
CA THR A 144 -12.48 -0.01 -1.52
C THR A 144 -13.75 0.10 -0.67
N TYR A 145 -13.66 0.69 0.52
CA TYR A 145 -14.79 1.06 1.36
C TYR A 145 -15.21 2.49 1.04
N ASP A 146 -16.49 2.75 0.81
CA ASP A 146 -17.02 4.03 0.31
C ASP A 146 -16.39 5.26 1.00
N PHE A 147 -16.35 5.28 2.34
CA PHE A 147 -15.76 6.39 3.10
C PHE A 147 -14.24 6.49 2.92
N ALA A 148 -13.55 5.38 2.67
CA ALA A 148 -12.10 5.35 2.47
C ALA A 148 -11.69 5.77 1.05
N GLU A 149 -12.61 5.66 0.06
CA GLU A 149 -12.37 5.98 -1.35
C GLU A 149 -12.50 7.46 -1.68
N VAL A 150 -13.16 8.26 -0.82
CA VAL A 150 -13.40 9.69 -1.08
C VAL A 150 -12.08 10.39 -1.42
N SER A 151 -12.09 11.14 -2.52
CA SER A 151 -10.97 11.94 -3.04
C SER A 151 -9.66 11.19 -3.31
N GLN A 152 -9.70 9.84 -3.44
CA GLN A 152 -8.48 9.09 -3.79
C GLN A 152 -8.01 9.30 -5.23
N THR A 153 -8.85 9.87 -6.11
CA THR A 153 -8.53 10.18 -7.51
C THR A 153 -8.97 11.60 -7.89
N ALA A 154 -9.06 12.49 -6.90
CA ALA A 154 -9.32 13.90 -7.15
C ALA A 154 -8.29 14.47 -8.14
N ASN A 155 -8.69 15.44 -8.93
CA ASN A 155 -7.88 15.99 -10.01
C ASN A 155 -8.15 17.52 -10.14
N PRO A 156 -7.41 18.26 -10.97
CA PRO A 156 -7.54 19.71 -11.10
C PRO A 156 -8.97 20.22 -11.38
N SER A 157 -9.83 19.40 -11.97
CA SER A 157 -11.21 19.82 -12.30
C SER A 157 -12.18 19.68 -11.13
N ASN A 158 -11.80 18.96 -10.04
CA ASN A 158 -12.74 18.62 -8.98
C ASN A 158 -12.18 18.61 -7.54
N TRP A 159 -10.88 18.84 -7.34
CA TRP A 159 -10.30 18.78 -5.97
C TRP A 159 -10.57 20.01 -5.09
N GLY A 160 -11.12 21.10 -5.66
CA GLY A 160 -11.46 22.30 -4.92
C GLY A 160 -10.25 23.14 -4.48
N ASP A 161 -10.52 24.15 -3.63
CA ASP A 161 -9.49 25.00 -3.05
C ASP A 161 -8.65 24.24 -2.01
N ILE A 162 -7.40 24.68 -1.78
CA ILE A 162 -6.51 24.06 -0.78
C ILE A 162 -7.01 24.27 0.65
N ASN A 163 -7.70 25.38 0.91
CA ASN A 163 -8.30 25.69 2.21
C ASN A 163 -9.61 24.91 2.47
N GLU A 164 -10.16 24.29 1.42
CA GLU A 164 -11.38 23.49 1.48
C GLU A 164 -11.38 22.44 0.35
N PRO A 165 -10.51 21.41 0.46
CA PRO A 165 -10.46 20.37 -0.55
C PRO A 165 -11.79 19.63 -0.64
N SER A 166 -12.24 19.36 -1.86
CA SER A 166 -13.53 18.71 -2.10
C SER A 166 -13.54 17.25 -1.73
N SER A 167 -14.63 16.80 -1.11
CA SER A 167 -14.89 15.37 -0.85
C SER A 167 -15.52 14.73 -2.09
N VAL A 168 -14.67 14.23 -2.99
CA VAL A 168 -15.05 13.69 -4.32
C VAL A 168 -15.37 12.21 -4.22
N LEU A 169 -16.61 11.81 -4.52
CA LEU A 169 -17.01 10.40 -4.59
C LEU A 169 -16.33 9.70 -5.78
N LEU A 170 -15.85 8.47 -5.57
CA LEU A 170 -15.16 7.69 -6.60
C LEU A 170 -16.13 6.92 -7.49
N ALA A 171 -16.97 6.09 -6.88
CA ALA A 171 -17.85 5.20 -7.60
C ALA A 171 -19.16 5.90 -7.98
N HIS A 172 -19.63 5.64 -9.19
CA HIS A 172 -20.95 6.13 -9.61
C HIS A 172 -22.05 5.49 -8.76
N GLY A 173 -22.94 6.32 -8.20
CA GLY A 173 -24.05 5.84 -7.36
C GLY A 173 -23.70 5.69 -5.87
N THR A 174 -22.50 6.05 -5.43
CA THR A 174 -22.18 6.15 -4.00
C THR A 174 -23.13 7.15 -3.34
N PRO A 175 -23.75 6.81 -2.19
CA PRO A 175 -24.70 7.72 -1.50
C PRO A 175 -24.06 9.07 -1.16
N PRO A 176 -24.75 10.20 -1.40
CA PRO A 176 -24.21 11.55 -1.13
C PRO A 176 -23.83 11.79 0.34
N CYS A 177 -24.43 11.06 1.29
CA CYS A 177 -24.07 11.17 2.71
C CYS A 177 -22.61 10.76 2.96
N VAL A 178 -22.00 9.90 2.12
CA VAL A 178 -20.61 9.48 2.26
C VAL A 178 -19.65 10.67 2.14
N SER A 179 -19.86 11.57 1.16
CA SER A 179 -19.00 12.75 1.01
C SER A 179 -19.14 13.75 2.15
N LYS A 180 -20.31 13.79 2.82
CA LYS A 180 -20.56 14.70 3.96
C LYS A 180 -19.82 14.28 5.23
N ASP A 181 -19.53 12.98 5.37
CA ASP A 181 -18.89 12.41 6.55
C ASP A 181 -17.37 12.17 6.35
N VAL A 182 -16.80 12.64 5.23
CA VAL A 182 -15.36 12.54 4.98
C VAL A 182 -14.76 13.92 4.75
N ILE A 183 -13.85 14.31 5.61
CA ILE A 183 -13.11 15.57 5.54
C ILE A 183 -11.78 15.30 4.84
N ILE A 184 -11.46 16.11 3.84
CA ILE A 184 -10.22 16.00 3.07
C ILE A 184 -9.25 17.08 3.52
N TYR A 185 -7.98 16.69 3.77
CA TYR A 185 -6.92 17.63 4.12
C TYR A 185 -5.68 17.43 3.23
N PRO A 186 -4.85 18.48 3.03
CA PRO A 186 -3.60 18.35 2.29
C PRO A 186 -2.53 17.63 3.11
N TYR A 187 -1.78 16.71 2.49
CA TYR A 187 -0.72 15.96 3.13
C TYR A 187 0.55 16.81 3.27
N ASN A 188 1.23 16.74 4.43
CA ASN A 188 2.43 17.52 4.78
C ASN A 188 2.22 19.05 4.81
N ASP A 189 0.99 19.49 5.07
CA ASP A 189 0.65 20.91 5.22
C ASP A 189 -0.06 21.10 6.57
N ILE A 190 0.68 21.58 7.58
CA ILE A 190 0.19 21.71 8.96
C ILE A 190 -0.89 22.76 9.04
N GLU A 191 -0.65 23.95 8.47
CA GLU A 191 -1.51 25.11 8.61
C GLU A 191 -2.91 24.84 8.04
N HIS A 192 -2.99 24.45 6.77
CA HIS A 192 -4.27 24.16 6.14
C HIS A 192 -4.95 22.94 6.76
N THR A 193 -4.19 21.89 7.12
CA THR A 193 -4.78 20.71 7.76
C THR A 193 -5.45 21.04 9.07
N LEU A 194 -4.77 21.74 9.99
CA LEU A 194 -5.35 22.06 11.29
C LEU A 194 -6.54 23.01 11.14
N ALA A 195 -6.46 24.02 10.27
CA ALA A 195 -7.57 24.93 9.99
C ALA A 195 -8.82 24.21 9.44
N ILE A 196 -8.62 23.17 8.60
CA ILE A 196 -9.73 22.34 8.08
C ILE A 196 -10.34 21.49 9.19
N LEU A 197 -9.49 20.81 9.99
CA LEU A 197 -9.96 19.94 11.07
C LEU A 197 -10.71 20.71 12.17
N ASP A 198 -10.27 21.92 12.50
CA ASP A 198 -10.90 22.77 13.53
C ASP A 198 -12.34 23.14 13.20
N LYS A 199 -12.72 23.23 11.92
CA LYS A 199 -14.08 23.56 11.50
C LYS A 199 -15.14 22.57 11.99
N GLN A 200 -14.75 21.32 12.27
CA GLN A 200 -15.67 20.23 12.61
C GLN A 200 -15.07 19.29 13.69
N ALA A 201 -14.27 19.86 14.60
CA ALA A 201 -13.49 19.10 15.57
C ALA A 201 -14.32 18.12 16.42
N ASP A 202 -15.53 18.52 16.83
CA ASP A 202 -16.42 17.70 17.68
C ASP A 202 -17.12 16.56 16.92
N GLU A 203 -17.07 16.56 15.59
CA GLU A 203 -17.73 15.55 14.76
C GLU A 203 -16.73 14.46 14.25
N ILE A 204 -15.42 14.72 14.33
CA ILE A 204 -14.39 13.83 13.79
C ILE A 204 -14.12 12.66 14.74
N ALA A 205 -14.39 11.45 14.27
CA ALA A 205 -14.07 10.20 14.99
C ALA A 205 -12.57 9.89 14.92
N CYS A 206 -11.97 10.04 13.73
CA CYS A 206 -10.54 9.79 13.53
C CYS A 206 -9.94 10.57 12.37
N VAL A 207 -8.63 10.79 12.46
CA VAL A 207 -7.78 11.24 11.36
C VAL A 207 -6.96 10.06 10.88
N ILE A 208 -7.16 9.66 9.60
CA ILE A 208 -6.47 8.54 8.97
C ILE A 208 -5.21 9.04 8.31
N ILE A 209 -4.08 8.41 8.62
CA ILE A 209 -2.77 8.72 8.05
C ILE A 209 -2.16 7.46 7.47
N ASP A 210 -1.80 7.49 6.17
CA ASP A 210 -0.79 6.59 5.61
C ASP A 210 0.57 7.29 5.78
N PRO A 211 1.51 6.72 6.56
CA PRO A 211 2.79 7.38 6.83
C PRO A 211 3.68 7.59 5.61
N VAL A 212 3.47 6.82 4.53
CA VAL A 212 4.20 6.93 3.24
C VAL A 212 3.24 6.62 2.09
N PRO A 213 2.30 7.52 1.79
CA PRO A 213 1.19 7.20 0.91
C PRO A 213 1.64 6.96 -0.53
N HIS A 214 1.35 5.76 -1.03
CA HIS A 214 1.75 5.30 -2.35
C HIS A 214 1.24 6.20 -3.48
N ARG A 215 -0.03 6.64 -3.41
CA ARG A 215 -0.62 7.51 -4.45
C ARG A 215 -0.19 8.96 -4.34
N VAL A 216 0.24 9.39 -3.18
CA VAL A 216 0.77 10.74 -2.92
C VAL A 216 2.29 10.79 -3.16
N GLY A 217 2.81 9.96 -4.05
CA GLY A 217 4.20 9.99 -4.48
C GLY A 217 5.17 9.17 -3.64
N LEU A 218 4.75 8.31 -2.72
CA LEU A 218 5.61 7.62 -1.75
C LEU A 218 6.46 8.61 -0.92
N MET A 219 5.88 9.74 -0.56
CA MET A 219 6.53 10.74 0.30
C MET A 219 6.30 10.40 1.76
N PRO A 220 7.34 10.23 2.58
CA PRO A 220 7.17 10.13 4.02
C PRO A 220 6.46 11.36 4.59
N GLY A 221 5.60 11.15 5.56
CA GLY A 221 5.03 12.25 6.35
C GLY A 221 6.12 12.98 7.12
N ASP A 222 6.09 14.29 7.12
CA ASP A 222 7.01 15.09 7.93
C ASP A 222 6.72 14.84 9.42
N LYS A 223 7.78 14.75 10.24
CA LYS A 223 7.63 14.47 11.67
C LYS A 223 6.77 15.51 12.38
N ASP A 224 6.97 16.77 12.05
CA ASP A 224 6.22 17.87 12.64
C ASP A 224 4.74 17.83 12.22
N PHE A 225 4.46 17.46 10.96
CA PHE A 225 3.11 17.26 10.47
C PHE A 225 2.38 16.13 11.20
N ILE A 226 3.01 14.96 11.32
CA ILE A 226 2.45 13.83 12.05
C ILE A 226 2.23 14.17 13.54
N LYS A 227 3.20 14.87 14.16
CA LYS A 227 3.10 15.32 15.55
C LYS A 227 1.98 16.33 15.74
N ALA A 228 1.82 17.30 14.84
CA ALA A 228 0.76 18.30 14.91
C ALA A 228 -0.64 17.65 14.87
N ILE A 229 -0.85 16.67 13.98
CA ILE A 229 -2.12 15.92 13.93
C ILE A 229 -2.30 15.09 15.21
N TYR A 230 -1.24 14.45 15.73
CA TYR A 230 -1.32 13.70 16.99
C TYR A 230 -1.78 14.60 18.14
N ASP A 231 -1.15 15.76 18.30
CA ASP A 231 -1.51 16.71 19.37
C ASP A 231 -2.94 17.23 19.19
N TRP A 232 -3.33 17.52 17.95
CA TRP A 232 -4.70 17.94 17.64
C TRP A 232 -5.72 16.87 18.02
N THR A 233 -5.47 15.61 17.70
CA THR A 233 -6.40 14.51 18.07
C THR A 233 -6.51 14.33 19.58
N ARG A 234 -5.40 14.47 20.32
CA ARG A 234 -5.41 14.41 21.80
C ARG A 234 -6.26 15.53 22.39
N LYS A 235 -6.10 16.75 21.86
CA LYS A 235 -6.84 17.93 22.32
C LYS A 235 -8.35 17.82 22.07
N ASN A 236 -8.74 17.26 20.95
CA ASN A 236 -10.13 17.26 20.48
C ASN A 236 -10.87 15.93 20.72
N GLY A 237 -10.22 14.94 21.36
CA GLY A 237 -10.83 13.63 21.65
C GLY A 237 -11.15 12.79 20.39
N ALA A 238 -10.51 13.09 19.27
CA ALA A 238 -10.50 12.24 18.08
C ALA A 238 -9.40 11.18 18.16
N LEU A 239 -9.49 10.12 17.35
CA LEU A 239 -8.43 9.12 17.26
C LEU A 239 -7.46 9.44 16.13
N MET A 240 -6.16 9.24 16.38
CA MET A 240 -5.17 9.16 15.32
C MET A 240 -5.01 7.72 14.88
N VAL A 241 -5.27 7.42 13.61
CA VAL A 241 -5.21 6.04 13.12
C VAL A 241 -4.27 5.93 11.92
N PHE A 242 -3.40 4.91 11.92
CA PHE A 242 -2.43 4.69 10.85
C PHE A 242 -2.88 3.57 9.92
N ASP A 243 -2.86 3.85 8.62
CA ASP A 243 -2.93 2.81 7.60
C ASP A 243 -1.52 2.34 7.26
N GLU A 244 -1.13 1.22 7.84
CA GLU A 244 0.15 0.56 7.55
C GLU A 244 0.00 -0.71 6.70
N VAL A 245 -1.06 -0.82 5.93
CA VAL A 245 -1.26 -1.95 5.01
C VAL A 245 -0.09 -2.08 4.03
N ILE A 246 0.53 -0.98 3.59
CA ILE A 246 1.75 -0.98 2.78
C ILE A 246 2.98 -0.72 3.65
N THR A 247 2.92 0.26 4.52
CA THR A 247 4.07 0.87 5.18
C THR A 247 4.63 0.06 6.36
N PHE A 248 3.94 -1.01 6.77
CA PHE A 248 4.47 -1.93 7.79
C PHE A 248 5.81 -2.58 7.42
N ARG A 249 6.16 -2.56 6.13
CA ARG A 249 7.44 -3.04 5.59
C ARG A 249 8.62 -2.06 5.75
N VAL A 250 8.37 -0.80 6.12
CA VAL A 250 9.39 0.26 6.20
C VAL A 250 10.42 -0.03 7.29
N ASN A 251 9.95 -0.47 8.45
CA ASN A 251 10.78 -0.84 9.59
C ASN A 251 10.28 -2.13 10.25
N TYR A 252 11.02 -2.60 11.28
CA TYR A 252 10.61 -3.77 12.05
C TYR A 252 9.25 -3.58 12.74
N GLY A 253 8.97 -2.42 13.26
CA GLY A 253 7.70 -2.03 13.88
C GLY A 253 6.82 -1.16 12.97
N GLY A 254 6.97 -1.24 11.64
CA GLY A 254 6.22 -0.42 10.70
C GLY A 254 6.81 0.98 10.52
N ALA A 255 6.18 1.80 9.68
CA ALA A 255 6.61 3.19 9.47
C ALA A 255 6.39 4.05 10.72
N GLN A 256 5.44 3.71 11.58
CA GLN A 256 5.18 4.41 12.84
C GLN A 256 6.42 4.49 13.75
N GLN A 257 7.36 3.55 13.60
CA GLN A 257 8.63 3.56 14.34
C GLN A 257 9.50 4.79 14.04
N ASN A 258 9.26 5.49 12.93
CA ASN A 258 9.96 6.71 12.54
C ASN A 258 9.45 7.97 13.26
N TYR A 259 8.32 7.86 13.96
CA TYR A 259 7.62 8.99 14.58
C TYR A 259 7.54 8.83 16.08
N GLU A 260 7.60 9.94 16.80
CA GLU A 260 7.46 9.99 18.26
C GLU A 260 5.98 10.06 18.69
N VAL A 261 5.15 9.26 18.03
CA VAL A 261 3.71 9.18 18.31
C VAL A 261 3.24 7.73 18.35
N LYS A 262 2.19 7.45 19.11
CA LYS A 262 1.52 6.15 19.16
C LYS A 262 0.12 6.31 18.62
N PRO A 263 -0.17 5.81 17.40
CA PRO A 263 -1.52 5.83 16.86
C PRO A 263 -2.46 4.99 17.75
N ASP A 264 -3.73 5.39 17.80
CA ASP A 264 -4.75 4.68 18.60
C ASP A 264 -5.12 3.34 17.97
N LEU A 265 -5.20 3.31 16.63
CA LEU A 265 -5.40 2.10 15.84
C LEU A 265 -4.46 2.08 14.65
N THR A 266 -4.15 0.88 14.19
CA THR A 266 -3.36 0.63 12.98
C THR A 266 -4.02 -0.44 12.14
N SER A 267 -4.23 -0.19 10.83
CA SER A 267 -4.60 -1.23 9.87
C SER A 267 -3.34 -1.88 9.28
N LEU A 268 -3.35 -3.20 9.21
CA LEU A 268 -2.27 -4.03 8.68
C LEU A 268 -2.79 -4.91 7.54
N GLY A 269 -1.88 -5.35 6.66
CA GLY A 269 -2.20 -6.24 5.55
C GLY A 269 -0.96 -6.65 4.77
N LYS A 270 -1.15 -7.08 3.54
CA LYS A 270 -0.07 -7.41 2.59
C LYS A 270 1.03 -8.31 3.19
N ILE A 271 2.17 -7.74 3.60
CA ILE A 271 3.34 -8.52 4.04
C ILE A 271 3.05 -9.42 5.24
N ILE A 272 2.06 -9.05 6.08
CA ILE A 272 1.71 -9.87 7.23
C ILE A 272 0.99 -11.18 6.84
N GLY A 273 0.63 -11.39 5.59
CA GLY A 273 -0.01 -12.62 5.11
C GLY A 273 0.93 -13.65 4.51
N GLY A 274 2.24 -13.32 4.35
CA GLY A 274 3.18 -14.24 3.73
C GLY A 274 2.82 -14.65 2.30
N GLY A 275 2.05 -13.81 1.58
CA GLY A 275 1.55 -14.07 0.23
C GLY A 275 0.10 -14.56 0.17
N PHE A 276 -0.55 -14.73 1.30
CA PHE A 276 -1.97 -15.11 1.43
C PHE A 276 -2.87 -13.91 1.79
N PRO A 277 -4.18 -13.97 1.51
CA PRO A 277 -5.13 -12.92 1.84
C PRO A 277 -5.17 -12.66 3.34
N VAL A 278 -4.97 -11.39 3.75
CA VAL A 278 -4.95 -10.99 5.15
C VAL A 278 -5.22 -9.51 5.32
N GLY A 279 -5.81 -9.15 6.41
CA GLY A 279 -5.82 -7.85 7.03
C GLY A 279 -5.86 -7.99 8.55
N ALA A 280 -5.57 -6.92 9.25
CA ALA A 280 -5.81 -6.84 10.69
C ALA A 280 -6.03 -5.39 11.10
N VAL A 281 -6.86 -5.19 12.11
CA VAL A 281 -6.96 -3.95 12.89
C VAL A 281 -6.36 -4.20 14.26
N ALA A 282 -5.47 -3.32 14.69
CA ALA A 282 -4.79 -3.45 15.97
C ALA A 282 -4.59 -2.07 16.61
N GLY A 283 -4.39 -2.00 17.92
CA GLY A 283 -4.15 -0.76 18.61
C GLY A 283 -4.37 -0.83 20.10
N ARG A 284 -4.68 0.30 20.71
CA ARG A 284 -4.94 0.45 22.15
C ARG A 284 -6.03 -0.48 22.62
N ALA A 285 -5.78 -1.19 23.72
CA ALA A 285 -6.72 -2.14 24.31
C ALA A 285 -8.09 -1.51 24.59
N GLU A 286 -8.10 -0.27 25.07
CA GLU A 286 -9.34 0.47 25.39
C GLU A 286 -10.21 0.71 24.13
N VAL A 287 -9.61 1.13 23.02
CA VAL A 287 -10.33 1.33 21.75
C VAL A 287 -10.80 -0.01 21.18
N MET A 288 -9.94 -1.04 21.26
CA MET A 288 -10.25 -2.39 20.75
C MET A 288 -11.35 -3.11 21.52
N LYS A 289 -11.74 -2.63 22.72
CA LYS A 289 -12.91 -3.13 23.47
C LYS A 289 -14.23 -3.05 22.70
N VAL A 290 -14.35 -2.17 21.72
CA VAL A 290 -15.55 -2.09 20.87
C VAL A 290 -15.90 -3.43 20.18
N PHE A 291 -14.92 -4.33 20.03
CA PHE A 291 -15.08 -5.67 19.46
C PHE A 291 -15.26 -6.78 20.50
N ASP A 292 -15.14 -6.48 21.81
CA ASP A 292 -15.08 -7.51 22.84
C ASP A 292 -16.48 -8.02 23.18
N PRO A 293 -16.79 -9.32 22.95
CA PRO A 293 -18.10 -9.88 23.24
C PRO A 293 -18.38 -10.02 24.75
N HIS A 294 -17.38 -9.84 25.63
CA HIS A 294 -17.55 -9.82 27.07
C HIS A 294 -18.03 -8.47 27.61
N GLU A 295 -17.94 -7.41 26.82
CA GLU A 295 -18.48 -6.11 27.21
C GLU A 295 -20.01 -6.16 27.29
N LYS A 296 -20.59 -5.53 28.33
CA LYS A 296 -22.05 -5.52 28.57
C LYS A 296 -22.83 -5.02 27.35
N ASN A 297 -22.26 -4.05 26.63
CA ASN A 297 -22.79 -3.52 25.39
C ASN A 297 -21.73 -3.70 24.30
N LEU A 298 -21.85 -4.73 23.49
CA LEU A 298 -20.99 -4.92 22.33
C LEU A 298 -21.26 -3.83 21.29
N LEU A 299 -20.33 -2.88 21.13
CA LEU A 299 -20.53 -1.71 20.26
C LEU A 299 -20.33 -2.03 18.78
N LEU A 300 -19.46 -2.98 18.45
CA LEU A 300 -19.15 -3.36 17.08
C LEU A 300 -19.06 -4.87 16.92
N PRO A 301 -20.20 -5.57 16.70
CA PRO A 301 -20.20 -6.98 16.31
C PRO A 301 -19.42 -7.17 15.01
N HIS A 302 -18.45 -8.06 15.01
CA HIS A 302 -17.60 -8.31 13.85
C HIS A 302 -17.24 -9.77 13.74
N SER A 303 -17.43 -10.34 12.55
CA SER A 303 -17.08 -11.72 12.22
C SER A 303 -16.82 -11.85 10.72
N GLY A 304 -16.00 -12.82 10.32
CA GLY A 304 -15.76 -13.20 8.93
C GLY A 304 -15.41 -14.69 8.87
N THR A 305 -16.01 -15.42 7.94
CA THR A 305 -15.86 -16.89 7.80
C THR A 305 -14.40 -17.34 7.72
N PHE A 306 -13.54 -16.57 7.05
CA PHE A 306 -12.12 -16.88 6.87
C PHE A 306 -11.18 -15.97 7.68
N SER A 307 -11.71 -15.10 8.53
CA SER A 307 -10.88 -14.30 9.43
C SER A 307 -10.05 -15.21 10.31
N ALA A 308 -8.74 -14.94 10.40
CA ALA A 308 -7.79 -15.75 11.16
C ALA A 308 -7.72 -17.23 10.72
N ASN A 309 -8.00 -17.55 9.45
CA ASN A 309 -7.86 -18.93 8.99
C ASN A 309 -6.42 -19.43 9.18
N PRO A 310 -6.23 -20.71 9.59
CA PRO A 310 -4.93 -21.21 10.02
C PRO A 310 -3.88 -21.24 8.90
N ILE A 311 -4.28 -21.33 7.63
CA ILE A 311 -3.35 -21.28 6.48
C ILE A 311 -2.69 -19.91 6.42
N THR A 312 -3.48 -18.84 6.43
CA THR A 312 -2.96 -17.46 6.40
C THR A 312 -2.19 -17.12 7.67
N MET A 313 -2.65 -17.60 8.83
CA MET A 313 -1.95 -17.38 10.11
C MET A 313 -0.57 -18.05 10.10
N SER A 314 -0.46 -19.29 9.63
CA SER A 314 0.82 -20.01 9.51
C SER A 314 1.77 -19.35 8.51
N ALA A 315 1.26 -18.97 7.34
CA ALA A 315 2.03 -18.27 6.32
C ALA A 315 2.54 -16.92 6.82
N GLY A 316 1.65 -16.11 7.41
CA GLY A 316 1.98 -14.78 7.93
C GLY A 316 2.95 -14.83 9.10
N TYR A 317 2.69 -15.69 10.09
CA TYR A 317 3.58 -15.89 11.22
C TYR A 317 5.00 -16.26 10.77
N THR A 318 5.11 -17.23 9.85
CA THR A 318 6.39 -17.65 9.31
C THR A 318 7.08 -16.52 8.55
N ALA A 319 6.38 -15.83 7.64
CA ALA A 319 6.94 -14.71 6.91
C ALA A 319 7.45 -13.61 7.87
N MET A 320 6.66 -13.26 8.88
CA MET A 320 7.04 -12.20 9.82
C MET A 320 8.16 -12.62 10.77
N LYS A 321 8.34 -13.91 11.09
CA LYS A 321 9.53 -14.41 11.81
C LYS A 321 10.80 -14.21 10.99
N TYR A 322 10.78 -14.49 9.70
CA TYR A 322 11.92 -14.28 8.80
C TYR A 322 12.15 -12.81 8.46
N PHE A 323 11.11 -11.97 8.48
CA PHE A 323 11.24 -10.51 8.34
C PHE A 323 11.59 -9.87 9.68
N ASN A 324 12.71 -10.31 10.26
CA ASN A 324 13.27 -9.84 11.52
C ASN A 324 14.08 -8.53 11.33
N ARG A 325 14.59 -7.96 12.44
CA ARG A 325 15.35 -6.69 12.43
C ARG A 325 16.53 -6.71 11.45
N ASN A 326 17.23 -7.85 11.34
CA ASN A 326 18.37 -7.98 10.42
C ASN A 326 17.91 -8.02 8.95
N ALA A 327 16.82 -8.73 8.64
CA ALA A 327 16.25 -8.75 7.30
C ALA A 327 15.77 -7.36 6.87
N VAL A 328 15.10 -6.61 7.75
CA VAL A 328 14.71 -5.22 7.52
C VAL A 328 15.93 -4.35 7.21
N LYS A 329 16.96 -4.40 8.06
CA LYS A 329 18.19 -3.61 7.87
C LYS A 329 18.87 -3.92 6.55
N LYS A 330 19.02 -5.21 6.21
CA LYS A 330 19.65 -5.64 4.95
C LYS A 330 18.85 -5.18 3.73
N LEU A 331 17.52 -5.32 3.78
CA LEU A 331 16.65 -4.94 2.67
C LEU A 331 16.63 -3.42 2.45
N ASN A 332 16.58 -2.64 3.52
CA ASN A 332 16.64 -1.17 3.42
C ASN A 332 18.00 -0.71 2.88
N ALA A 333 19.11 -1.28 3.35
CA ALA A 333 20.45 -0.98 2.82
C ALA A 333 20.59 -1.36 1.33
N LEU A 334 19.95 -2.44 0.88
CA LEU A 334 19.91 -2.79 -0.55
C LEU A 334 19.09 -1.77 -1.35
N THR A 335 18.01 -1.25 -0.77
CA THR A 335 17.19 -0.20 -1.40
C THR A 335 17.95 1.11 -1.52
N ASP A 336 18.75 1.49 -0.50
CA ASP A 336 19.61 2.68 -0.55
C ASP A 336 20.65 2.54 -1.69
N LYS A 337 21.25 1.35 -1.84
CA LYS A 337 22.15 1.09 -2.98
C LYS A 337 21.42 1.22 -4.33
N ALA A 338 20.22 0.63 -4.45
CA ALA A 338 19.42 0.71 -5.66
C ALA A 338 19.10 2.17 -6.03
N THR A 339 18.63 2.97 -5.08
CA THR A 339 18.28 4.37 -5.31
C THR A 339 19.52 5.21 -5.65
N ASN A 340 20.69 4.93 -5.05
CA ASN A 340 21.93 5.61 -5.39
C ASN A 340 22.40 5.27 -6.82
N GLN A 341 22.37 3.99 -7.23
CA GLN A 341 22.69 3.61 -8.62
C GLN A 341 21.71 4.24 -9.63
N ILE A 342 20.42 4.34 -9.28
CA ILE A 342 19.43 4.99 -10.15
C ILE A 342 19.68 6.50 -10.23
N LYS A 343 20.09 7.18 -9.15
CA LYS A 343 20.50 8.59 -9.19
C LYS A 343 21.70 8.81 -10.13
N GLU A 344 22.67 7.90 -10.11
CA GLU A 344 23.78 7.97 -11.08
C GLU A 344 23.29 7.75 -12.52
N ALA A 345 22.38 6.81 -12.77
CA ALA A 345 21.77 6.62 -14.08
C ALA A 345 21.00 7.87 -14.57
N ILE A 346 20.27 8.53 -13.69
CA ILE A 346 19.57 9.80 -13.96
C ILE A 346 20.58 10.88 -14.37
N LYS A 347 21.67 11.02 -13.60
CA LYS A 347 22.74 11.98 -13.88
C LYS A 347 23.45 11.68 -15.22
N MET A 348 23.79 10.41 -15.49
CA MET A 348 24.42 9.99 -16.74
C MET A 348 23.53 10.25 -17.96
N ALA A 349 22.21 9.99 -17.84
CA ALA A 349 21.25 10.29 -18.90
C ALA A 349 20.96 11.79 -19.02
N ASN A 350 21.34 12.58 -18.02
CA ASN A 350 21.03 14.01 -17.92
C ASN A 350 19.54 14.28 -18.15
N VAL A 351 18.68 13.72 -17.30
CA VAL A 351 17.21 13.85 -17.36
C VAL A 351 16.66 14.40 -16.04
N PRO A 352 15.58 15.21 -16.07
CA PRO A 352 14.93 15.78 -14.90
C PRO A 352 14.04 14.73 -14.21
N VAL A 353 14.64 13.81 -13.48
CA VAL A 353 13.95 12.75 -12.74
C VAL A 353 14.36 12.78 -11.28
N SER A 354 13.41 12.67 -10.38
CA SER A 354 13.65 12.59 -8.93
C SER A 354 13.11 11.29 -8.33
N ILE A 355 13.52 10.98 -7.10
CA ILE A 355 13.16 9.75 -6.39
C ILE A 355 12.64 10.10 -4.99
N THR A 356 11.53 9.48 -4.61
CA THR A 356 11.00 9.46 -3.24
C THR A 356 10.90 8.03 -2.75
N GLY A 357 10.73 7.83 -1.46
CA GLY A 357 10.52 6.49 -0.90
C GLY A 357 10.86 6.37 0.57
N ALA A 358 10.60 5.20 1.13
CA ALA A 358 10.97 4.84 2.49
C ALA A 358 11.18 3.33 2.62
N GLY A 359 12.16 2.93 3.42
CA GLY A 359 12.47 1.52 3.65
C GLY A 359 12.79 0.79 2.34
N SER A 360 12.02 -0.24 2.06
CA SER A 360 12.21 -1.06 0.86
C SER A 360 11.34 -0.66 -0.33
N MET A 361 10.94 0.60 -0.40
CA MET A 361 10.05 1.16 -1.43
C MET A 361 10.61 2.46 -1.99
N PHE A 362 10.48 2.65 -3.32
CA PHE A 362 10.76 3.94 -3.94
C PHE A 362 9.91 4.16 -5.19
N ARG A 363 9.77 5.43 -5.58
CA ARG A 363 9.05 5.88 -6.78
C ARG A 363 9.89 6.90 -7.55
N LEU A 364 9.87 6.80 -8.87
CA LEU A 364 10.48 7.78 -9.78
C LEU A 364 9.44 8.79 -10.23
N HIS A 365 9.85 10.06 -10.30
CA HIS A 365 9.04 11.17 -10.77
C HIS A 365 9.72 11.84 -11.94
N LEU A 366 9.00 12.07 -13.05
CA LEU A 366 9.52 12.76 -14.24
C LEU A 366 9.54 14.29 -14.01
N ARG A 367 10.25 14.69 -12.97
CA ARG A 367 10.49 16.09 -12.56
C ARG A 367 11.78 16.18 -11.75
N GLU A 368 12.48 17.31 -11.84
CA GLU A 368 13.79 17.52 -11.20
C GLU A 368 13.71 17.46 -9.68
N THR A 369 12.70 18.13 -9.09
CA THR A 369 12.48 18.16 -7.64
C THR A 369 11.40 17.18 -7.24
N PRO A 370 11.58 16.42 -6.12
CA PRO A 370 10.52 15.57 -5.60
C PRO A 370 9.22 16.34 -5.29
N PRO A 371 8.03 15.77 -5.53
CA PRO A 371 6.79 16.41 -5.14
C PRO A 371 6.70 16.50 -3.61
N LYS A 372 5.99 17.53 -3.11
CA LYS A 372 5.75 17.74 -1.67
C LYS A 372 4.30 17.50 -1.26
N SER A 373 3.39 17.39 -2.21
CA SER A 373 1.96 17.20 -1.97
C SER A 373 1.33 16.27 -3.01
N TYR A 374 0.09 15.85 -2.78
CA TYR A 374 -0.68 15.11 -3.79
C TYR A 374 -0.83 15.88 -5.10
N ARG A 375 -1.15 17.18 -5.00
CA ARG A 375 -1.36 18.03 -6.18
C ARG A 375 -0.09 18.19 -7.01
N GLU A 376 1.08 18.24 -6.36
CA GLU A 376 2.37 18.22 -7.05
C GLU A 376 2.73 16.85 -7.62
N ALA A 377 2.32 15.76 -6.98
CA ALA A 377 2.54 14.39 -7.45
C ALA A 377 1.54 13.96 -8.53
N TYR A 378 0.50 14.76 -8.77
CA TYR A 378 -0.52 14.48 -9.78
C TYR A 378 0.10 14.39 -11.18
N GLN A 379 -0.31 13.39 -11.92
CA GLN A 379 0.13 13.17 -13.29
C GLN A 379 -1.04 13.43 -14.24
N ASP A 380 -0.90 14.46 -15.06
CA ASP A 380 -1.80 14.70 -16.17
C ASP A 380 -1.71 13.57 -17.23
N LYS A 381 -2.50 13.68 -18.27
CA LYS A 381 -2.57 12.65 -19.33
C LYS A 381 -1.21 12.45 -20.01
N GLU A 382 -0.46 13.53 -20.27
CA GLU A 382 0.82 13.49 -20.99
C GLU A 382 1.90 12.81 -20.13
N HIS A 383 1.97 13.15 -18.83
CA HIS A 383 2.82 12.46 -17.85
C HIS A 383 2.49 10.97 -17.75
N ALA A 384 1.22 10.65 -17.59
CA ALA A 384 0.78 9.25 -17.47
C ALA A 384 1.10 8.41 -18.72
N GLU A 385 0.97 9.00 -19.91
CA GLU A 385 1.33 8.34 -21.19
C GLU A 385 2.83 8.09 -21.29
N LEU A 386 3.69 9.05 -20.87
CA LEU A 386 5.14 8.87 -20.88
C LEU A 386 5.61 7.85 -19.84
N VAL A 387 5.06 7.90 -18.62
CA VAL A 387 5.31 6.87 -17.59
C VAL A 387 4.93 5.49 -18.12
N LYS A 388 3.78 5.38 -18.81
CA LYS A 388 3.36 4.12 -19.42
C LYS A 388 4.36 3.63 -20.49
N LYS A 389 4.88 4.50 -21.37
CA LYS A 389 5.90 4.13 -22.37
C LYS A 389 7.18 3.60 -21.71
N LEU A 390 7.66 4.29 -20.66
CA LEU A 390 8.82 3.84 -19.88
C LEU A 390 8.60 2.48 -19.24
N LEU A 391 7.43 2.28 -18.60
CA LEU A 391 7.06 1.00 -17.99
C LEU A 391 6.89 -0.13 -19.02
N ASP A 392 6.34 0.16 -20.20
CA ASP A 392 6.21 -0.81 -21.28
C ASP A 392 7.59 -1.22 -21.83
N TYR A 393 8.54 -0.26 -21.95
CA TYR A 393 9.93 -0.55 -22.31
C TYR A 393 10.62 -1.43 -21.24
N MET A 394 10.54 -1.06 -19.97
CA MET A 394 11.11 -1.87 -18.88
C MET A 394 10.53 -3.29 -18.88
N TYR A 395 9.23 -3.44 -19.11
CA TYR A 395 8.56 -4.73 -19.12
C TYR A 395 8.91 -5.60 -20.34
N ASN A 396 8.90 -4.99 -21.55
CA ASN A 396 9.05 -5.74 -22.80
C ASN A 396 10.50 -5.93 -23.21
N ASP A 397 11.35 -4.91 -23.07
CA ASP A 397 12.73 -4.91 -23.56
C ASP A 397 13.69 -5.36 -22.43
N GLU A 398 13.56 -4.77 -21.24
CA GLU A 398 14.45 -5.05 -20.10
C GLU A 398 14.01 -6.25 -19.25
N LYS A 399 12.81 -6.79 -19.46
CA LYS A 399 12.23 -7.90 -18.67
C LYS A 399 12.09 -7.58 -17.17
N ILE A 400 11.75 -6.33 -16.86
CA ILE A 400 11.58 -5.83 -15.49
C ILE A 400 10.14 -5.37 -15.29
N LEU A 401 9.48 -5.96 -14.28
CA LEU A 401 8.12 -5.61 -13.87
C LEU A 401 8.17 -4.61 -12.72
N MET A 402 7.68 -3.39 -12.96
CA MET A 402 7.49 -2.33 -11.98
C MET A 402 6.01 -2.06 -11.76
N ILE A 403 5.66 -1.37 -10.67
CA ILE A 403 4.27 -0.92 -10.43
C ILE A 403 3.94 0.21 -11.41
N ASN A 404 2.69 0.27 -11.84
CA ASN A 404 2.17 1.22 -12.82
C ASN A 404 2.31 2.72 -12.45
N THR A 405 2.67 3.03 -11.22
CA THR A 405 3.01 4.37 -10.74
C THR A 405 4.50 4.71 -10.86
N PHE A 406 5.28 3.93 -11.60
CA PHE A 406 6.73 4.02 -11.73
C PHE A 406 7.45 3.77 -10.39
N SER A 407 6.94 2.81 -9.61
CA SER A 407 7.45 2.46 -8.29
C SER A 407 8.03 1.06 -8.25
N CYS A 408 8.99 0.86 -7.35
CA CYS A 408 9.58 -0.43 -7.02
C CYS A 408 9.38 -0.75 -5.54
N MET A 409 9.11 -2.04 -5.28
CA MET A 409 9.00 -2.63 -3.94
C MET A 409 10.00 -3.78 -3.88
N LEU A 410 11.08 -3.64 -3.12
CA LEU A 410 12.07 -4.70 -3.02
C LEU A 410 11.57 -5.82 -2.10
N SER A 411 11.99 -7.04 -2.40
CA SER A 411 11.83 -8.21 -1.51
C SER A 411 13.19 -8.73 -1.07
N THR A 412 13.23 -9.54 -0.04
CA THR A 412 14.47 -10.15 0.45
C THR A 412 15.08 -11.16 -0.56
N ALA A 413 14.35 -11.48 -1.63
CA ALA A 413 14.85 -12.32 -2.73
C ALA A 413 15.66 -11.53 -3.77
N ILE A 414 15.57 -10.20 -3.78
CA ILE A 414 16.35 -9.32 -4.67
C ILE A 414 17.81 -9.31 -4.18
N GLN A 415 18.74 -9.44 -5.13
CA GLN A 415 20.18 -9.36 -4.90
C GLN A 415 20.78 -8.19 -5.69
N GLN A 416 22.10 -7.98 -5.58
CA GLN A 416 22.80 -6.89 -6.27
C GLN A 416 22.65 -6.96 -7.79
N ASN A 417 22.68 -8.19 -8.35
CA ASN A 417 22.55 -8.40 -9.80
C ASN A 417 21.22 -7.86 -10.36
N GLU A 418 20.11 -8.04 -9.65
CA GLU A 418 18.80 -7.52 -10.06
C GLU A 418 18.74 -5.98 -9.95
N ILE A 419 19.45 -5.40 -8.96
CA ILE A 419 19.60 -3.94 -8.84
C ILE A 419 20.42 -3.39 -10.01
N ASP A 420 21.52 -4.06 -10.40
CA ASP A 420 22.35 -3.64 -11.52
C ASP A 420 21.58 -3.70 -12.84
N GLN A 421 20.75 -4.73 -13.03
CA GLN A 421 19.85 -4.82 -14.18
C GLN A 421 18.79 -3.72 -14.19
N LEU A 422 18.20 -3.41 -13.03
CA LEU A 422 17.22 -2.33 -12.91
C LEU A 422 17.83 -0.96 -13.28
N SER A 423 18.98 -0.63 -12.67
CA SER A 423 19.64 0.68 -12.89
C SER A 423 20.13 0.84 -14.33
N SER A 424 20.72 -0.21 -14.91
CA SER A 424 21.16 -0.22 -16.31
C SER A 424 20.00 -0.14 -17.30
N GLY A 425 18.90 -0.85 -17.01
CA GLY A 425 17.66 -0.79 -17.80
C GLY A 425 17.02 0.59 -17.77
N LEU A 426 16.97 1.22 -16.58
CA LEU A 426 16.49 2.59 -16.43
C LEU A 426 17.37 3.61 -17.18
N LEU A 427 18.70 3.45 -17.15
CA LEU A 427 19.61 4.29 -17.94
C LEU A 427 19.30 4.21 -19.44
N ARG A 428 19.11 3.01 -19.97
CA ARG A 428 18.73 2.81 -21.38
C ARG A 428 17.36 3.42 -21.69
N ALA A 429 16.38 3.23 -20.79
CA ALA A 429 15.05 3.84 -20.91
C ALA A 429 15.13 5.38 -20.92
N PHE A 430 15.87 5.98 -20.01
CA PHE A 430 16.04 7.42 -19.94
C PHE A 430 16.71 7.98 -21.20
N ASN A 431 17.77 7.35 -21.69
CA ASN A 431 18.43 7.77 -22.94
C ASN A 431 17.49 7.67 -24.14
N LYS A 432 16.70 6.59 -24.24
CA LYS A 432 15.74 6.39 -25.33
C LYS A 432 14.61 7.41 -25.35
N PHE A 433 14.08 7.77 -24.17
CA PHE A 433 12.93 8.68 -24.02
C PHE A 433 13.33 10.09 -23.57
N LYS A 434 14.63 10.42 -23.58
CA LYS A 434 15.12 11.74 -23.16
C LYS A 434 14.39 12.91 -23.81
N PRO A 435 14.16 12.95 -25.14
CA PRO A 435 13.47 14.06 -25.77
C PRO A 435 12.07 14.32 -25.22
N GLU A 436 11.31 13.25 -24.93
CA GLU A 436 9.98 13.35 -24.35
C GLU A 436 10.03 13.78 -22.88
N ILE A 437 11.00 13.27 -22.09
CA ILE A 437 11.20 13.65 -20.69
C ILE A 437 11.58 15.13 -20.59
N ASP A 438 12.54 15.61 -21.41
CA ASP A 438 12.98 17.01 -21.42
C ASP A 438 11.84 17.96 -21.85
N LYS A 439 10.99 17.52 -22.77
CA LYS A 439 9.81 18.30 -23.20
C LYS A 439 8.81 18.47 -22.08
N LEU A 440 8.58 17.40 -21.29
CA LEU A 440 7.63 17.40 -20.21
C LEU A 440 8.04 18.33 -19.06
N SER A 441 9.34 18.40 -18.74
CA SER A 441 9.88 19.22 -17.66
C SER A 441 9.90 20.73 -17.94
N LYS A 442 9.72 21.13 -19.21
CA LYS A 442 9.66 22.55 -19.63
C LYS A 442 8.27 23.16 -19.54
N LYS A 443 7.27 22.36 -19.17
CA LYS A 443 5.88 22.78 -18.92
C LYS A 443 5.64 23.01 -17.44
#